data_8af321df31685488ae225dca8f3d1466
#
_entry.id   8af321df31685488ae225dca8f3d1466
#
_cell.length_a   1.000
_cell.length_b   1.000
_cell.length_c   1.000
_cell.angle_alpha   90.00
_cell.angle_beta   90.00
_cell.angle_gamma   90.00
#
_symmetry.space_group_name_H-M   'P 1'
#
loop_
_entity.id
_entity.type
_entity.pdbx_description
1 polymer ?
#
loop_
_entity_poly.entity_id
_entity_poly.type
_entity_poly.pdbx_seq_one_letter_code
_entity_poly.pdbx_strand_id
1 'polypeptide(L)'
;MIYQNLIIQPKIWNKLTNYSTKKRLPNAFLFYGETGSGKEAHAIEFAALINCISPKNRESCGKCNSCIKMKMLQHGNLKLIHPLPRGTKNISSVSPLESLNKNELEDYQDMLLLKATNPYYKIKLPKSNSILISSIRSLKKDLSLSSIEKGWNIIIILESEKLCYPNNVSANAVLKILEEPPEKTLFILITSNY
;
A
#
# COMPACT_ATOMS: atom_id res chain seq x y z
N MET A 1 5.97 1.84 17.48
CA MET A 1 5.40 2.29 16.19
C MET A 1 6.45 2.91 15.31
N ILE A 2 6.29 2.85 13.97
CA ILE A 2 7.20 3.53 13.04
C ILE A 2 6.90 5.03 12.93
N TYR A 3 5.66 5.44 13.19
CA TYR A 3 5.25 6.84 13.18
C TYR A 3 4.97 7.34 14.61
N GLN A 4 5.79 8.25 15.12
CA GLN A 4 5.64 8.80 16.48
C GLN A 4 4.48 9.80 16.59
N ASN A 5 4.13 10.45 15.50
CA ASN A 5 3.08 11.48 15.42
C ASN A 5 1.75 10.95 14.87
N LEU A 6 1.58 9.63 14.76
CA LEU A 6 0.33 9.03 14.36
C LEU A 6 -0.69 9.06 15.50
N ILE A 7 -1.82 9.72 15.26
CA ILE A 7 -2.97 9.71 16.18
C ILE A 7 -3.73 8.41 15.96
N ILE A 8 -3.53 7.46 16.85
CA ILE A 8 -4.20 6.16 16.77
C ILE A 8 -5.66 6.29 17.18
N GLN A 9 -6.54 5.64 16.41
CA GLN A 9 -7.93 5.43 16.78
C GLN A 9 -8.06 4.09 17.54
N PRO A 10 -8.23 4.09 18.86
CA PRO A 10 -8.09 2.88 19.68
C PRO A 10 -9.03 1.74 19.29
N LYS A 11 -10.29 2.07 18.95
CA LYS A 11 -11.29 1.07 18.53
C LYS A 11 -10.88 0.34 17.27
N ILE A 12 -10.36 1.07 16.27
CA ILE A 12 -9.93 0.50 14.98
C ILE A 12 -8.63 -0.28 15.20
N TRP A 13 -7.66 0.31 15.90
CA TRP A 13 -6.37 -0.31 16.15
C TRP A 13 -6.50 -1.64 16.89
N ASN A 14 -7.34 -1.68 17.93
CA ASN A 14 -7.63 -2.92 18.67
C ASN A 14 -8.24 -4.01 17.76
N LYS A 15 -9.13 -3.67 16.84
CA LYS A 15 -9.67 -4.63 15.87
C LYS A 15 -8.56 -5.18 14.97
N LEU A 16 -7.74 -4.31 14.38
CA LEU A 16 -6.65 -4.71 13.49
C LEU A 16 -5.63 -5.61 14.20
N THR A 17 -5.20 -5.20 15.38
CA THR A 17 -4.18 -5.95 16.14
C THR A 17 -4.70 -7.30 16.65
N ASN A 18 -6.01 -7.45 16.88
CA ASN A 18 -6.61 -8.73 17.23
C ASN A 18 -6.49 -9.76 16.07
N TYR A 19 -6.58 -9.35 14.81
CA TYR A 19 -6.32 -10.24 13.68
C TYR A 19 -4.86 -10.68 13.63
N SER A 20 -3.92 -9.76 13.87
CA SER A 20 -2.49 -10.06 13.90
C SER A 20 -2.13 -11.05 15.01
N THR A 21 -2.63 -10.85 16.22
CA THR A 21 -2.33 -11.70 17.38
C THR A 21 -2.93 -13.11 17.25
N LYS A 22 -4.11 -13.24 16.66
CA LYS A 22 -4.77 -14.53 16.41
C LYS A 22 -4.19 -15.30 15.22
N LYS A 23 -3.21 -14.75 14.50
CA LYS A 23 -2.63 -15.32 13.29
C LYS A 23 -3.69 -15.67 12.21
N ARG A 24 -4.80 -14.95 12.19
CA ARG A 24 -5.93 -15.14 11.27
C ARG A 24 -6.18 -13.83 10.52
N LEU A 25 -5.21 -13.41 9.71
CA LEU A 25 -5.38 -12.26 8.85
C LEU A 25 -6.33 -12.64 7.70
N PRO A 26 -7.34 -11.83 7.41
CA PRO A 26 -8.13 -11.98 6.19
C PRO A 26 -7.27 -11.65 4.97
N ASN A 27 -7.71 -12.06 3.79
CA ASN A 27 -7.00 -11.74 2.55
C ASN A 27 -7.06 -10.26 2.18
N ALA A 28 -8.10 -9.56 2.64
CA ALA A 28 -8.28 -8.14 2.35
C ALA A 28 -8.95 -7.38 3.49
N PHE A 29 -8.60 -6.10 3.64
CA PHE A 29 -9.32 -5.09 4.41
C PHE A 29 -9.75 -3.95 3.49
N LEU A 30 -10.91 -3.39 3.78
CA LEU A 30 -11.34 -2.11 3.23
C LEU A 30 -11.27 -1.03 4.33
N PHE A 31 -10.43 -0.03 4.13
CA PHE A 31 -10.34 1.15 4.99
C PHE A 31 -11.10 2.29 4.31
N TYR A 32 -12.26 2.63 4.84
CA TYR A 32 -13.07 3.73 4.29
C TYR A 32 -13.27 4.84 5.33
N GLY A 33 -13.60 6.02 4.87
CA GLY A 33 -13.87 7.19 5.70
C GLY A 33 -13.40 8.49 5.04
N GLU A 34 -13.62 9.60 5.71
CA GLU A 34 -13.30 10.93 5.19
C GLU A 34 -11.81 11.12 4.89
N THR A 35 -11.54 12.01 3.96
CA THR A 35 -10.18 12.47 3.66
C THR A 35 -9.54 13.06 4.91
N GLY A 36 -8.27 12.73 5.17
CA GLY A 36 -7.54 13.22 6.35
C GLY A 36 -7.74 12.39 7.63
N SER A 37 -8.61 11.38 7.64
CA SER A 37 -8.86 10.53 8.83
C SER A 37 -7.70 9.59 9.21
N GLY A 38 -6.56 9.64 8.50
CA GLY A 38 -5.37 8.85 8.82
C GLY A 38 -5.42 7.40 8.34
N LYS A 39 -6.34 7.02 7.44
CA LYS A 39 -6.48 5.66 6.92
C LYS A 39 -5.18 5.08 6.36
N GLU A 40 -4.49 5.85 5.53
CA GLU A 40 -3.23 5.46 4.92
C GLU A 40 -2.14 5.23 5.97
N ALA A 41 -2.05 6.15 6.94
CA ALA A 41 -1.09 6.05 8.03
C ALA A 41 -1.30 4.80 8.88
N HIS A 42 -2.57 4.49 9.22
CA HIS A 42 -2.92 3.27 9.95
C HIS A 42 -2.61 2.01 9.13
N ALA A 43 -2.83 2.02 7.82
CA ALA A 43 -2.51 0.89 6.94
C ALA A 43 -1.01 0.61 6.90
N ILE A 44 -0.18 1.65 6.78
CA ILE A 44 1.29 1.51 6.76
C ILE A 44 1.80 1.08 8.14
N GLU A 45 1.28 1.65 9.23
CA GLU A 45 1.63 1.23 10.60
C GLU A 45 1.23 -0.24 10.86
N PHE A 46 0.07 -0.66 10.38
CA PHE A 46 -0.38 -2.04 10.49
C PHE A 46 0.49 -3.00 9.67
N ALA A 47 0.90 -2.60 8.46
CA ALA A 47 1.86 -3.35 7.65
C ALA A 47 3.21 -3.51 8.39
N ALA A 48 3.67 -2.45 9.05
CA ALA A 48 4.88 -2.49 9.86
C ALA A 48 4.74 -3.43 11.06
N LEU A 49 3.58 -3.44 11.72
CA LEU A 49 3.32 -4.37 12.83
C LEU A 49 3.36 -5.83 12.38
N ILE A 50 2.71 -6.16 11.26
CA ILE A 50 2.64 -7.54 10.74
C ILE A 50 4.03 -8.08 10.40
N ASN A 51 4.90 -7.25 9.84
CA ASN A 51 6.25 -7.63 9.42
C ASN A 51 7.34 -7.28 10.45
N CYS A 52 6.96 -6.79 11.63
CA CYS A 52 7.92 -6.45 12.67
C CYS A 52 8.61 -7.70 13.23
N ILE A 53 9.93 -7.67 13.34
CA ILE A 53 10.72 -8.79 13.86
C ILE A 53 10.48 -8.99 15.38
N SER A 54 10.25 -7.90 16.10
CA SER A 54 10.06 -7.91 17.57
C SER A 54 8.95 -6.95 18.01
N PRO A 55 7.68 -7.25 17.66
CA PRO A 55 6.56 -6.41 18.05
C PRO A 55 6.38 -6.45 19.58
N LYS A 56 5.99 -5.33 20.18
CA LYS A 56 5.69 -5.20 21.60
C LYS A 56 4.35 -4.49 21.80
N ASN A 57 3.57 -4.93 22.78
CA ASN A 57 2.30 -4.28 23.13
C ASN A 57 1.34 -4.02 21.94
N ARG A 58 1.31 -4.95 20.98
CA ARG A 58 0.54 -4.81 19.73
C ARG A 58 0.98 -3.64 18.84
N GLU A 59 2.25 -3.27 18.94
CA GLU A 59 2.86 -2.20 18.15
C GLU A 59 4.12 -2.70 17.45
N SER A 60 4.44 -2.10 16.32
CA SER A 60 5.73 -2.29 15.68
C SER A 60 6.85 -1.72 16.56
N CYS A 61 8.02 -2.35 16.60
CA CYS A 61 9.11 -1.86 17.45
C CYS A 61 9.75 -0.56 16.95
N GLY A 62 9.50 -0.16 15.70
CA GLY A 62 9.99 1.07 15.09
C GLY A 62 11.48 1.12 14.76
N LYS A 63 12.28 0.12 15.20
CA LYS A 63 13.74 0.15 15.11
C LYS A 63 14.41 -1.06 14.45
N CYS A 64 13.69 -2.16 14.23
CA CYS A 64 14.26 -3.28 13.49
C CYS A 64 14.34 -2.94 11.99
N ASN A 65 15.17 -3.68 11.25
CA ASN A 65 15.39 -3.44 9.83
C ASN A 65 14.08 -3.42 9.01
N SER A 66 13.16 -4.34 9.30
CA SER A 66 11.83 -4.35 8.67
C SER A 66 11.06 -3.05 8.95
N CYS A 67 11.00 -2.59 10.22
CA CYS A 67 10.31 -1.35 10.57
C CYS A 67 10.94 -0.11 9.90
N ILE A 68 12.26 -0.05 9.82
CA ILE A 68 12.96 1.06 9.15
C ILE A 68 12.60 1.09 7.66
N LYS A 69 12.66 -0.05 6.97
CA LYS A 69 12.29 -0.15 5.56
C LYS A 69 10.81 0.14 5.32
N MET A 70 9.91 -0.33 6.23
CA MET A 70 8.48 -0.01 6.15
C MET A 70 8.23 1.50 6.28
N LYS A 71 8.88 2.17 7.22
CA LYS A 71 8.78 3.62 7.39
C LYS A 71 9.20 4.37 6.14
N MET A 72 10.28 3.92 5.50
CA MET A 72 10.79 4.50 4.25
C MET A 72 9.98 4.08 3.01
N LEU A 73 8.94 3.26 3.16
CA LEU A 73 8.14 2.68 2.06
C LEU A 73 8.98 1.84 1.07
N GLN A 74 10.10 1.30 1.55
CA GLN A 74 11.11 0.55 0.76
C GLN A 74 11.22 -0.94 1.17
N HIS A 75 10.26 -1.44 1.96
CA HIS A 75 10.26 -2.85 2.34
C HIS A 75 9.91 -3.73 1.14
N GLY A 76 10.70 -4.79 0.89
CA GLY A 76 10.52 -5.65 -0.28
C GLY A 76 9.13 -6.26 -0.42
N ASN A 77 8.49 -6.56 0.72
CA ASN A 77 7.14 -7.11 0.78
C ASN A 77 6.03 -6.03 0.90
N LEU A 78 6.35 -4.74 0.81
CA LEU A 78 5.36 -3.66 0.76
C LEU A 78 5.18 -3.22 -0.70
N LYS A 79 3.95 -3.27 -1.19
CA LYS A 79 3.58 -2.74 -2.49
C LYS A 79 2.55 -1.63 -2.30
N LEU A 80 2.92 -0.42 -2.69
CA LEU A 80 2.04 0.74 -2.65
C LEU A 80 1.51 1.00 -4.06
N ILE A 81 0.21 0.82 -4.25
CA ILE A 81 -0.50 1.06 -5.51
C ILE A 81 -1.32 2.33 -5.35
N HIS A 82 -1.17 3.23 -6.26
CA HIS A 82 -1.89 4.50 -6.27
C HIS A 82 -2.10 5.00 -7.71
N PRO A 83 -2.97 5.99 -7.91
CA PRO A 83 -3.18 6.56 -9.22
C PRO A 83 -1.89 7.16 -9.78
N LEU A 84 -1.64 6.94 -11.06
CA LEU A 84 -0.50 7.47 -11.79
C LEU A 84 -0.96 8.21 -13.06
N PRO A 85 -0.21 9.20 -13.53
CA PRO A 85 -0.47 9.81 -14.82
C PRO A 85 -0.27 8.77 -15.92
N ARG A 86 -1.08 8.85 -16.97
CA ARG A 86 -0.87 8.03 -18.18
C ARG A 86 0.34 8.59 -18.94
N GLY A 87 1.40 7.81 -19.02
CA GLY A 87 2.55 8.17 -19.84
C GLY A 87 2.21 8.20 -21.33
N THR A 88 3.06 8.87 -22.09
CA THR A 88 2.93 9.00 -23.55
C THR A 88 3.30 7.73 -24.33
N LYS A 89 3.96 6.80 -23.67
CA LYS A 89 4.40 5.53 -24.30
C LYS A 89 3.30 4.47 -24.19
N ASN A 90 2.96 3.78 -25.26
CA ASN A 90 2.08 2.60 -25.25
C ASN A 90 2.78 1.44 -24.56
N ILE A 91 2.59 1.34 -23.22
CA ILE A 91 3.40 0.47 -22.39
C ILE A 91 2.50 -0.62 -21.79
N SER A 92 2.30 -1.68 -22.56
CA SER A 92 1.66 -2.90 -22.04
C SER A 92 2.61 -3.80 -21.25
N SER A 93 3.93 -3.55 -21.29
CA SER A 93 4.97 -4.46 -20.78
C SER A 93 5.96 -3.86 -19.78
N VAL A 94 5.88 -2.57 -19.46
CA VAL A 94 6.88 -1.85 -18.67
C VAL A 94 6.36 -1.54 -17.27
N SER A 95 7.26 -1.40 -16.30
CA SER A 95 6.93 -0.94 -14.94
C SER A 95 6.14 0.37 -15.00
N PRO A 96 5.07 0.54 -14.21
CA PRO A 96 4.27 1.76 -14.22
C PRO A 96 5.09 3.05 -14.02
N LEU A 97 6.16 2.97 -13.24
CA LEU A 97 7.04 4.11 -12.96
C LEU A 97 7.91 4.50 -14.17
N GLU A 98 8.21 3.56 -15.06
CA GLU A 98 8.96 3.85 -16.31
C GLU A 98 8.13 4.66 -17.32
N SER A 99 6.81 4.78 -17.10
CA SER A 99 5.95 5.65 -17.89
C SER A 99 6.04 7.12 -17.50
N LEU A 100 6.58 7.41 -16.30
CA LEU A 100 6.78 8.77 -15.81
C LEU A 100 7.95 9.42 -16.55
N ASN A 101 7.85 10.71 -16.81
CA ASN A 101 9.00 11.48 -17.24
C ASN A 101 9.95 11.74 -16.06
N LYS A 102 11.13 12.30 -16.33
CA LYS A 102 12.15 12.50 -15.30
C LYS A 102 11.66 13.38 -14.14
N ASN A 103 11.00 14.48 -14.43
CA ASN A 103 10.48 15.40 -13.40
C ASN A 103 9.38 14.73 -12.58
N GLU A 104 8.45 14.02 -13.23
CA GLU A 104 7.39 13.28 -12.52
C GLU A 104 7.96 12.18 -11.60
N LEU A 105 9.09 11.55 -11.99
CA LEU A 105 9.75 10.54 -11.19
C LEU A 105 10.45 11.17 -9.97
N GLU A 106 11.13 12.31 -10.15
CA GLU A 106 11.74 13.10 -9.07
C GLU A 106 10.66 13.56 -8.08
N ASP A 107 9.59 14.19 -8.56
CA ASP A 107 8.44 14.60 -7.73
C ASP A 107 7.85 13.41 -6.94
N TYR A 108 7.74 12.25 -7.59
CA TYR A 108 7.23 11.06 -6.94
C TYR A 108 8.14 10.56 -5.81
N GLN A 109 9.45 10.58 -6.03
CA GLN A 109 10.43 10.18 -5.01
C GLN A 109 10.38 11.13 -3.80
N ASP A 110 10.28 12.44 -4.04
CA ASP A 110 10.14 13.45 -2.99
C ASP A 110 8.84 13.26 -2.19
N MET A 111 7.73 12.96 -2.86
CA MET A 111 6.46 12.64 -2.20
C MET A 111 6.56 11.39 -1.32
N LEU A 112 7.29 10.37 -1.74
CA LEU A 112 7.54 9.18 -0.90
C LEU A 112 8.35 9.53 0.35
N LEU A 113 9.39 10.36 0.22
CA LEU A 113 10.19 10.82 1.35
C LEU A 113 9.36 11.65 2.33
N LEU A 114 8.52 12.55 1.81
CA LEU A 114 7.59 13.34 2.63
C LEU A 114 6.59 12.43 3.37
N LYS A 115 6.05 11.40 2.71
CA LYS A 115 5.16 10.44 3.34
C LYS A 115 5.86 9.59 4.41
N ALA A 116 7.12 9.26 4.23
CA ALA A 116 7.92 8.54 5.22
C ALA A 116 8.09 9.32 6.54
N THR A 117 8.17 10.66 6.45
CA THR A 117 8.29 11.55 7.62
C THR A 117 6.94 12.00 8.17
N ASN A 118 5.97 12.27 7.30
CA ASN A 118 4.62 12.68 7.65
C ASN A 118 3.59 11.63 7.20
N PRO A 119 3.06 10.81 8.11
CA PRO A 119 2.12 9.74 7.75
C PRO A 119 0.82 10.24 7.09
N TYR A 120 0.46 11.51 7.29
CA TYR A 120 -0.74 12.13 6.72
C TYR A 120 -0.51 12.74 5.34
N TYR A 121 0.76 12.82 4.89
CA TYR A 121 1.06 13.33 3.55
C TYR A 121 0.40 12.47 2.48
N LYS A 122 -0.20 13.11 1.47
CA LYS A 122 -0.84 12.42 0.35
C LYS A 122 0.07 12.43 -0.88
N ILE A 123 0.29 11.25 -1.45
CA ILE A 123 0.96 11.10 -2.74
C ILE A 123 -0.06 11.43 -3.83
N LYS A 124 0.15 12.51 -4.57
CA LYS A 124 -0.73 12.93 -5.66
C LYS A 124 0.05 13.61 -6.78
N LEU A 125 0.33 12.86 -7.82
CA LEU A 125 0.93 13.40 -9.03
C LEU A 125 -0.12 14.14 -9.90
N PRO A 126 0.28 15.16 -10.65
CA PRO A 126 -0.59 15.81 -11.63
C PRO A 126 -1.15 14.79 -12.62
N LYS A 127 -2.40 14.97 -13.05
CA LYS A 127 -3.09 14.09 -14.02
C LYS A 127 -3.22 12.63 -13.61
N SER A 128 -3.02 12.27 -12.34
CA SER A 128 -3.18 10.91 -11.80
C SER A 128 -4.66 10.60 -11.48
N ASN A 129 -5.45 10.34 -12.51
CA ASN A 129 -6.91 10.15 -12.38
C ASN A 129 -7.35 8.69 -12.25
N SER A 130 -6.47 7.73 -12.49
CA SER A 130 -6.80 6.31 -12.46
C SER A 130 -5.63 5.46 -11.99
N ILE A 131 -5.95 4.30 -11.42
CA ILE A 131 -4.95 3.25 -11.17
C ILE A 131 -4.77 2.47 -12.48
N LEU A 132 -3.55 2.50 -13.00
CA LEU A 132 -3.23 1.92 -14.29
C LEU A 132 -3.27 0.40 -14.25
N ILE A 133 -3.77 -0.22 -15.32
CA ILE A 133 -3.73 -1.69 -15.46
C ILE A 133 -2.29 -2.24 -15.45
N SER A 134 -1.31 -1.47 -15.92
CA SER A 134 0.12 -1.82 -15.83
C SER A 134 0.57 -1.98 -14.38
N SER A 135 0.06 -1.16 -13.43
CA SER A 135 0.36 -1.30 -11.99
C SER A 135 -0.13 -2.64 -11.45
N ILE A 136 -1.31 -3.10 -11.87
CA ILE A 136 -1.87 -4.37 -11.40
C ILE A 136 -1.17 -5.56 -12.08
N ARG A 137 -0.78 -5.43 -13.35
CA ARG A 137 0.00 -6.47 -14.04
C ARG A 137 1.40 -6.62 -13.43
N SER A 138 2.08 -5.50 -13.12
CA SER A 138 3.35 -5.52 -12.41
C SER A 138 3.21 -6.15 -11.02
N LEU A 139 2.18 -5.77 -10.27
CA LEU A 139 1.86 -6.40 -8.98
C LEU A 139 1.69 -7.92 -9.12
N LYS A 140 0.91 -8.39 -10.08
CA LYS A 140 0.70 -9.83 -10.32
C LYS A 140 2.01 -10.55 -10.61
N LYS A 141 2.88 -9.96 -11.43
CA LYS A 141 4.22 -10.49 -11.72
C LYS A 141 5.07 -10.56 -10.44
N ASP A 142 5.09 -9.49 -9.65
CA ASP A 142 5.85 -9.44 -8.39
C ASP A 142 5.39 -10.51 -7.39
N LEU A 143 4.07 -10.70 -7.27
CA LEU A 143 3.49 -11.71 -6.38
C LEU A 143 3.72 -13.15 -6.83
N SER A 144 3.99 -13.39 -8.12
CA SER A 144 4.36 -14.71 -8.63
C SER A 144 5.83 -15.07 -8.39
N LEU A 145 6.67 -14.09 -8.06
CA LEU A 145 8.05 -14.29 -7.68
C LEU A 145 8.15 -14.61 -6.18
N SER A 146 9.19 -15.32 -5.78
CA SER A 146 9.46 -15.60 -4.36
C SER A 146 9.58 -14.29 -3.58
N SER A 147 9.00 -14.25 -2.39
CA SER A 147 9.12 -13.08 -1.49
C SER A 147 10.59 -12.74 -1.24
N ILE A 148 10.95 -11.47 -1.43
CA ILE A 148 12.32 -10.98 -1.25
C ILE A 148 12.73 -11.06 0.23
N GLU A 149 11.77 -10.85 1.13
CA GLU A 149 11.97 -10.86 2.57
C GLU A 149 10.99 -11.83 3.24
N LYS A 150 11.38 -12.37 4.41
CA LYS A 150 10.48 -13.20 5.21
C LYS A 150 9.31 -12.35 5.71
N GLY A 151 8.10 -12.90 5.72
CA GLY A 151 6.91 -12.23 6.25
C GLY A 151 5.72 -12.25 5.30
N TRP A 152 4.85 -11.27 5.44
CA TRP A 152 3.64 -11.10 4.66
C TRP A 152 3.87 -10.11 3.52
N ASN A 153 3.39 -10.42 2.33
CA ASN A 153 3.24 -9.46 1.25
C ASN A 153 2.05 -8.55 1.58
N ILE A 154 2.29 -7.27 1.72
CA ILE A 154 1.27 -6.27 2.03
C ILE A 154 1.09 -5.36 0.82
N ILE A 155 -0.11 -5.38 0.26
CA ILE A 155 -0.50 -4.55 -0.87
C ILE A 155 -1.45 -3.47 -0.38
N ILE A 156 -1.02 -2.22 -0.38
CA ILE A 156 -1.85 -1.07 -0.03
C ILE A 156 -2.27 -0.37 -1.31
N ILE A 157 -3.58 -0.31 -1.55
CA ILE A 157 -4.16 0.37 -2.71
C ILE A 157 -4.81 1.66 -2.24
N LEU A 158 -4.17 2.79 -2.54
CA LEU A 158 -4.67 4.12 -2.22
C LEU A 158 -5.71 4.57 -3.24
N GLU A 159 -6.72 5.32 -2.80
CA GLU A 159 -7.80 5.81 -3.66
C GLU A 159 -8.39 4.67 -4.51
N SER A 160 -8.75 3.56 -3.85
CA SER A 160 -9.13 2.31 -4.54
C SER A 160 -10.36 2.47 -5.45
N GLU A 161 -11.21 3.46 -5.26
CA GLU A 161 -12.29 3.85 -6.16
C GLU A 161 -11.77 4.14 -7.58
N LYS A 162 -10.53 4.58 -7.72
CA LYS A 162 -9.91 4.87 -9.03
C LYS A 162 -9.48 3.63 -9.82
N LEU A 163 -9.64 2.43 -9.25
CA LEU A 163 -9.53 1.17 -10.00
C LEU A 163 -10.62 1.05 -11.07
N CYS A 164 -11.78 1.65 -10.83
CA CYS A 164 -12.93 1.59 -11.73
C CYS A 164 -12.91 2.66 -12.83
N TYR A 165 -11.96 3.59 -12.81
CA TYR A 165 -11.89 4.68 -13.77
C TYR A 165 -10.77 4.49 -14.79
N PRO A 166 -10.98 4.78 -16.08
CA PRO A 166 -12.25 5.14 -16.76
C PRO A 166 -13.13 3.92 -17.05
N ASN A 167 -12.66 2.74 -16.76
CA ASN A 167 -13.36 1.47 -16.95
C ASN A 167 -12.89 0.47 -15.89
N ASN A 168 -13.62 -0.61 -15.71
CA ASN A 168 -13.38 -1.59 -14.65
C ASN A 168 -12.21 -2.57 -14.91
N VAL A 169 -11.35 -2.32 -15.89
CA VAL A 169 -10.28 -3.28 -16.26
C VAL A 169 -9.30 -3.50 -15.11
N SER A 170 -8.86 -2.43 -14.45
CA SER A 170 -7.97 -2.54 -13.29
C SER A 170 -8.66 -3.18 -12.10
N ALA A 171 -9.92 -2.83 -11.84
CA ALA A 171 -10.73 -3.44 -10.77
C ALA A 171 -10.90 -4.95 -10.99
N ASN A 172 -11.31 -5.37 -12.20
CA ASN A 172 -11.47 -6.79 -12.54
C ASN A 172 -10.15 -7.57 -12.42
N ALA A 173 -9.03 -6.94 -12.72
CA ALA A 173 -7.72 -7.57 -12.56
C ALA A 173 -7.35 -7.77 -11.07
N VAL A 174 -7.69 -6.82 -10.20
CA VAL A 174 -7.50 -6.95 -8.74
C VAL A 174 -8.44 -8.01 -8.17
N LEU A 175 -9.72 -8.04 -8.58
CA LEU A 175 -10.68 -9.05 -8.13
C LEU A 175 -10.18 -10.47 -8.38
N LYS A 176 -9.62 -10.74 -9.56
CA LYS A 176 -9.02 -12.05 -9.88
C LYS A 176 -7.87 -12.45 -8.94
N ILE A 177 -7.10 -11.48 -8.43
CA ILE A 177 -6.03 -11.77 -7.46
C ILE A 177 -6.63 -11.97 -6.05
N LEU A 178 -7.72 -11.28 -5.73
CA LEU A 178 -8.41 -11.41 -4.44
C LEU A 178 -9.20 -12.72 -4.30
N GLU A 179 -9.66 -13.30 -5.41
CA GLU A 179 -10.34 -14.62 -5.44
C GLU A 179 -9.37 -15.74 -5.02
N GLU A 180 -8.14 -15.69 -5.53
CA GLU A 180 -7.08 -16.67 -5.24
C GLU A 180 -5.78 -15.96 -4.87
N PRO A 181 -5.70 -15.33 -3.69
CA PRO A 181 -4.51 -14.60 -3.28
C PRO A 181 -3.36 -15.56 -2.95
N PRO A 182 -2.12 -15.21 -3.32
CA PRO A 182 -0.96 -15.98 -2.90
C PRO A 182 -0.85 -16.09 -1.37
N GLU A 183 -0.22 -17.16 -0.90
CA GLU A 183 -0.03 -17.35 0.55
C GLU A 183 0.65 -16.13 1.20
N LYS A 184 0.27 -15.87 2.45
CA LYS A 184 0.80 -14.73 3.23
C LYS A 184 0.71 -13.40 2.49
N THR A 185 -0.40 -13.18 1.80
CA THR A 185 -0.66 -11.93 1.08
C THR A 185 -1.87 -11.23 1.70
N LEU A 186 -1.72 -9.95 2.00
CA LEU A 186 -2.77 -9.10 2.56
C LEU A 186 -2.97 -7.87 1.69
N PHE A 187 -4.20 -7.65 1.25
CA PHE A 187 -4.61 -6.43 0.57
C PHE A 187 -5.25 -5.45 1.56
N ILE A 188 -4.90 -4.17 1.45
CA ILE A 188 -5.57 -3.09 2.17
C ILE A 188 -6.02 -2.05 1.14
N LEU A 189 -7.31 -2.05 0.85
CA LEU A 189 -7.92 -1.07 -0.05
C LEU A 189 -8.32 0.15 0.75
N ILE A 190 -7.97 1.33 0.28
CA ILE A 190 -8.25 2.60 0.96
C ILE A 190 -9.07 3.49 0.05
N THR A 191 -10.23 3.93 0.54
CA THR A 191 -11.13 4.83 -0.20
C THR A 191 -11.68 5.92 0.70
N SER A 192 -12.04 7.04 0.10
CA SER A 192 -12.83 8.10 0.73
C SER A 192 -14.31 8.07 0.29
N ASN A 193 -14.63 7.26 -0.71
CA ASN A 193 -15.98 7.06 -1.23
C ASN A 193 -16.53 5.72 -0.70
N TYR A 194 -17.75 5.76 -0.20
CA TYR A 194 -18.50 4.57 0.24
C TYR A 194 -19.68 4.35 -0.68
#